data_f8bd7fc2be20f2e45a94b9509e98710e
#
_entry.id   f8bd7fc2be20f2e45a94b9509e98710e
#
_cell.length_a   1.000
_cell.length_b   1.000
_cell.length_c   1.000
_cell.angle_alpha   90.00
_cell.angle_beta   90.00
_cell.angle_gamma   90.00
#
_symmetry.space_group_name_H-M   'P 1'
#
loop_
_entity.id
_entity.type
_entity.pdbx_description
1 polymer ?
#
loop_
_entity_poly.entity_id
_entity_poly.type
_entity_poly.pdbx_seq_one_letter_code
_entity_poly.pdbx_strand_id
1 'polypeptide(L)'
;MRKLTGAVFQSLDGVMQAPGGQEEDPTSGFRHGGWVQPLWGADMGPFEGLIMGEYDLLLGKRTYDIFAAYWPYNQDDPIGEKFQRINKYVLTHSDEPLAWDNSYRLSGNTADAVAELKQSGGRDLLIQGSSTLYPPLLSAGLIDQLMLMTFPLVLGHGKSIFDGSQKAGTLKLVDHFVSNAGVVMATYEPAGDVRTGTFESKPPSETELERRERMRAGSW
;
A
#
# COMPACT_ATOMS: atom_id res chain seq x y z
N MET A 1 8.48 20.04 2.83
CA MET A 1 8.41 18.63 3.32
C MET A 1 7.96 17.79 2.16
N ARG A 2 8.63 16.68 1.89
CA ARG A 2 8.31 15.73 0.80
C ARG A 2 6.96 15.07 1.07
N LYS A 3 6.11 14.94 0.06
CA LYS A 3 4.87 14.16 0.17
C LYS A 3 5.20 12.67 0.05
N LEU A 4 4.39 11.83 0.68
CA LEU A 4 4.49 10.38 0.62
C LEU A 4 3.18 9.81 0.07
N THR A 5 3.26 9.19 -1.11
CA THR A 5 2.14 8.51 -1.75
C THR A 5 2.34 7.00 -1.69
N GLY A 6 1.34 6.27 -1.23
CA GLY A 6 1.28 4.82 -1.38
C GLY A 6 0.49 4.45 -2.64
N ALA A 7 1.03 3.56 -3.48
CA ALA A 7 0.34 3.01 -4.66
C ALA A 7 0.26 1.49 -4.53
N VAL A 8 -0.95 0.96 -4.43
CA VAL A 8 -1.19 -0.44 -4.06
C VAL A 8 -2.10 -1.12 -5.08
N PHE A 9 -1.59 -2.19 -5.69
CA PHE A 9 -2.42 -3.18 -6.35
C PHE A 9 -3.01 -4.10 -5.28
N GLN A 10 -4.33 -4.25 -5.24
CA GLN A 10 -4.97 -5.16 -4.31
C GLN A 10 -6.17 -5.87 -4.94
N SER A 11 -6.48 -7.06 -4.45
CA SER A 11 -7.72 -7.77 -4.71
C SER A 11 -8.89 -7.15 -3.93
N LEU A 12 -10.13 -7.59 -4.19
CA LEU A 12 -11.31 -7.18 -3.41
C LEU A 12 -11.21 -7.52 -1.92
N ASP A 13 -10.49 -8.60 -1.58
CA ASP A 13 -10.22 -9.01 -0.20
C ASP A 13 -8.89 -8.45 0.35
N GLY A 14 -8.31 -7.45 -0.34
CA GLY A 14 -7.19 -6.64 0.16
C GLY A 14 -5.81 -7.28 0.04
N VAL A 15 -5.66 -8.37 -0.69
CA VAL A 15 -4.36 -9.01 -0.91
C VAL A 15 -3.56 -8.24 -1.95
N MET A 16 -2.32 -7.87 -1.61
CA MET A 16 -1.38 -7.17 -2.49
C MET A 16 -0.14 -8.01 -2.86
N GLN A 17 -0.05 -9.26 -2.43
CA GLN A 17 1.12 -10.11 -2.62
C GLN A 17 1.31 -10.49 -4.09
N ALA A 18 2.56 -10.40 -4.59
CA ALA A 18 3.02 -10.88 -5.90
C ALA A 18 2.11 -10.45 -7.09
N PRO A 19 1.79 -9.17 -7.27
CA PRO A 19 0.91 -8.74 -8.35
C PRO A 19 1.53 -8.89 -9.75
N GLY A 20 2.85 -8.75 -9.89
CA GLY A 20 3.53 -8.60 -11.18
C GLY A 20 3.97 -9.92 -11.83
N GLY A 21 4.23 -10.99 -11.05
CA GLY A 21 4.75 -12.23 -11.61
C GLY A 21 4.44 -13.47 -10.79
N GLN A 22 4.40 -14.64 -11.46
CA GLN A 22 4.05 -15.92 -10.82
C GLN A 22 5.03 -16.30 -9.69
N GLU A 23 6.32 -16.01 -9.87
CA GLU A 23 7.39 -16.34 -8.92
C GLU A 23 7.86 -15.10 -8.12
N GLU A 24 7.11 -13.99 -8.15
CA GLU A 24 7.52 -12.75 -7.49
C GLU A 24 7.61 -12.88 -5.97
N ASP A 25 6.63 -13.50 -5.34
CA ASP A 25 6.62 -13.75 -3.89
C ASP A 25 5.74 -14.96 -3.53
N PRO A 26 6.25 -16.19 -3.64
CA PRO A 26 5.53 -17.42 -3.29
C PRO A 26 5.53 -17.72 -1.78
N THR A 27 6.05 -16.81 -0.94
CA THR A 27 6.14 -17.05 0.50
C THR A 27 4.78 -17.29 1.15
N SER A 28 4.75 -18.04 2.23
CA SER A 28 3.52 -18.46 2.94
C SER A 28 2.56 -19.30 2.07
N GLY A 29 3.09 -19.95 1.02
CA GLY A 29 2.30 -20.82 0.14
C GLY A 29 1.38 -20.07 -0.82
N PHE A 30 1.61 -18.79 -1.07
CA PHE A 30 0.84 -18.01 -2.04
C PHE A 30 1.06 -18.53 -3.46
N ARG A 31 -0.03 -18.81 -4.21
CA ARG A 31 0.00 -19.49 -5.51
C ARG A 31 -0.59 -18.66 -6.66
N HIS A 32 -1.00 -17.43 -6.40
CA HIS A 32 -1.71 -16.58 -7.37
C HIS A 32 -0.83 -15.44 -7.91
N GLY A 33 0.50 -15.59 -7.89
CA GLY A 33 1.41 -14.57 -8.41
C GLY A 33 1.09 -14.18 -9.86
N GLY A 34 1.25 -12.89 -10.20
CA GLY A 34 0.95 -12.35 -11.54
C GLY A 34 -0.53 -12.07 -11.80
N TRP A 35 -1.37 -12.03 -10.76
CA TRP A 35 -2.82 -11.86 -10.86
C TRP A 35 -3.27 -10.52 -11.44
N VAL A 36 -2.41 -9.53 -11.51
CA VAL A 36 -2.71 -8.22 -12.13
C VAL A 36 -2.73 -8.32 -13.65
N GLN A 37 -1.81 -9.09 -14.25
CA GLN A 37 -1.56 -9.09 -15.68
C GLN A 37 -2.79 -9.37 -16.56
N PRO A 38 -3.67 -10.35 -16.25
CA PRO A 38 -4.86 -10.61 -17.08
C PRO A 38 -5.90 -9.48 -17.10
N LEU A 39 -5.83 -8.58 -16.10
CA LEU A 39 -6.75 -7.44 -15.93
C LEU A 39 -6.07 -6.10 -16.24
N TRP A 40 -4.80 -6.13 -16.62
CA TRP A 40 -4.06 -4.95 -17.05
C TRP A 40 -4.50 -4.53 -18.45
N GLY A 41 -4.91 -3.28 -18.62
CA GLY A 41 -5.38 -2.74 -19.89
C GLY A 41 -4.71 -1.40 -20.24
N ALA A 42 -4.96 -0.94 -21.47
CA ALA A 42 -4.45 0.34 -21.95
C ALA A 42 -5.08 1.56 -21.26
N ASP A 43 -6.05 1.35 -20.40
CA ASP A 43 -6.79 2.39 -19.66
C ASP A 43 -6.39 2.47 -18.16
N MET A 44 -5.12 2.15 -17.85
CA MET A 44 -4.54 2.32 -16.50
C MET A 44 -3.91 3.72 -16.30
N GLY A 45 -4.38 4.71 -17.06
CA GLY A 45 -3.82 6.06 -17.15
C GLY A 45 -3.57 6.79 -15.83
N PRO A 46 -4.46 6.74 -14.80
CA PRO A 46 -4.17 7.35 -13.50
C PRO A 46 -2.92 6.78 -12.83
N PHE A 47 -2.71 5.45 -12.91
CA PHE A 47 -1.48 4.82 -12.42
C PHE A 47 -0.28 5.17 -13.31
N GLU A 48 -0.42 5.15 -14.62
CA GLU A 48 0.65 5.55 -15.55
C GLU A 48 1.11 6.98 -15.29
N GLY A 49 0.15 7.91 -15.07
CA GLY A 49 0.45 9.29 -14.70
C GLY A 49 1.23 9.39 -13.39
N LEU A 50 0.88 8.57 -12.38
CA LEU A 50 1.61 8.50 -11.12
C LEU A 50 3.02 7.93 -11.32
N ILE A 51 3.14 6.76 -11.99
CA ILE A 51 4.42 6.07 -12.13
C ILE A 51 5.41 6.83 -13.00
N MET A 52 4.94 7.65 -13.95
CA MET A 52 5.78 8.51 -14.78
C MET A 52 6.00 9.91 -14.19
N GLY A 53 5.38 10.24 -13.05
CA GLY A 53 5.56 11.49 -12.31
C GLY A 53 6.93 11.64 -11.63
N GLU A 54 7.18 12.75 -10.94
CA GLU A 54 8.46 13.04 -10.29
C GLU A 54 8.46 12.59 -8.83
N TYR A 55 9.19 11.53 -8.50
CA TYR A 55 9.34 10.98 -7.14
C TYR A 55 10.67 10.22 -6.98
N ASP A 56 11.00 9.89 -5.73
CA ASP A 56 11.96 8.86 -5.35
C ASP A 56 11.19 7.67 -4.76
N LEU A 57 11.74 6.45 -4.83
CA LEU A 57 11.11 5.25 -4.27
C LEU A 57 11.40 5.11 -2.77
N LEU A 58 10.38 4.74 -2.00
CA LEU A 58 10.50 4.23 -0.65
C LEU A 58 10.08 2.76 -0.64
N LEU A 59 11.01 1.86 -0.33
CA LEU A 59 10.84 0.42 -0.46
C LEU A 59 11.18 -0.30 0.84
N GLY A 60 10.44 -1.37 1.15
CA GLY A 60 10.91 -2.39 2.09
C GLY A 60 11.91 -3.32 1.41
N LYS A 61 12.80 -3.96 2.19
CA LYS A 61 13.90 -4.81 1.66
C LYS A 61 13.40 -5.85 0.66
N ARG A 62 12.29 -6.54 0.93
CA ARG A 62 11.77 -7.57 0.02
C ARG A 62 11.39 -7.00 -1.34
N THR A 63 10.63 -5.89 -1.37
CA THR A 63 10.27 -5.25 -2.63
C THR A 63 11.50 -4.70 -3.34
N TYR A 64 12.47 -4.17 -2.59
CA TYR A 64 13.76 -3.78 -3.15
C TYR A 64 14.46 -4.95 -3.83
N ASP A 65 14.52 -6.12 -3.20
CA ASP A 65 15.20 -7.30 -3.77
C ASP A 65 14.51 -7.78 -5.06
N ILE A 66 13.17 -7.80 -5.07
CA ILE A 66 12.39 -8.12 -6.27
C ILE A 66 12.70 -7.12 -7.40
N PHE A 67 12.67 -5.84 -7.10
CA PHE A 67 12.91 -4.78 -8.08
C PHE A 67 14.35 -4.76 -8.57
N ALA A 68 15.32 -4.92 -7.70
CA ALA A 68 16.75 -4.98 -8.04
C ALA A 68 17.13 -6.21 -8.87
N ALA A 69 16.37 -7.30 -8.74
CA ALA A 69 16.54 -8.48 -9.57
C ALA A 69 15.93 -8.37 -10.98
N TYR A 70 15.08 -7.38 -11.22
CA TYR A 70 14.33 -7.24 -12.48
C TYR A 70 14.66 -5.95 -13.24
N TRP A 71 14.48 -4.78 -12.64
CA TRP A 71 14.52 -3.51 -13.34
C TRP A 71 15.87 -3.12 -13.91
N PRO A 72 17.03 -3.40 -13.29
CA PRO A 72 18.33 -3.12 -13.89
C PRO A 72 18.58 -3.84 -15.22
N TYR A 73 17.87 -4.94 -15.45
CA TYR A 73 17.99 -5.77 -16.67
C TYR A 73 16.89 -5.49 -17.71
N ASN A 74 15.95 -4.58 -17.41
CA ASN A 74 14.82 -4.22 -18.28
C ASN A 74 14.75 -2.70 -18.49
N GLN A 75 15.88 -2.10 -18.89
CA GLN A 75 16.00 -0.65 -19.07
C GLN A 75 15.37 -0.15 -20.37
N ASP A 76 15.00 -1.03 -21.29
CA ASP A 76 14.23 -0.71 -22.48
C ASP A 76 12.75 -0.36 -22.14
N ASP A 77 12.29 -0.75 -20.98
CA ASP A 77 10.99 -0.34 -20.43
C ASP A 77 11.12 1.07 -19.83
N PRO A 78 10.21 2.03 -20.12
CA PRO A 78 10.24 3.38 -19.56
C PRO A 78 10.26 3.43 -18.03
N ILE A 79 9.61 2.47 -17.35
CA ILE A 79 9.65 2.36 -15.89
C ILE A 79 11.03 1.91 -15.43
N GLY A 80 11.63 0.93 -16.11
CA GLY A 80 12.98 0.43 -15.82
C GLY A 80 14.03 1.53 -16.00
N GLU A 81 13.98 2.28 -17.12
CA GLU A 81 14.84 3.45 -17.34
C GLU A 81 14.71 4.47 -16.22
N LYS A 82 13.49 4.78 -15.82
CA LYS A 82 13.21 5.72 -14.73
C LYS A 82 13.75 5.23 -13.39
N PHE A 83 13.47 3.98 -13.03
CA PHE A 83 13.88 3.40 -11.74
C PHE A 83 15.42 3.31 -11.63
N GLN A 84 16.13 3.18 -12.73
CA GLN A 84 17.59 3.26 -12.73
C GLN A 84 18.11 4.64 -12.28
N ARG A 85 17.41 5.71 -12.61
CA ARG A 85 17.86 7.10 -12.37
C ARG A 85 17.44 7.69 -11.03
N ILE A 86 16.26 7.31 -10.49
CA ILE A 86 15.72 7.88 -9.27
C ILE A 86 16.35 7.25 -8.02
N ASN A 87 16.28 7.95 -6.88
CA ASN A 87 16.73 7.42 -5.60
C ASN A 87 15.77 6.35 -5.08
N LYS A 88 16.35 5.34 -4.43
CA LYS A 88 15.63 4.26 -3.75
C LYS A 88 16.02 4.26 -2.28
N TYR A 89 15.11 4.65 -1.41
CA TYR A 89 15.27 4.61 0.03
C TYR A 89 14.71 3.29 0.55
N VAL A 90 15.56 2.47 1.15
CA VAL A 90 15.26 1.07 1.50
C VAL A 90 15.23 0.88 3.00
N LEU A 91 14.05 0.66 3.56
CA LEU A 91 13.88 0.29 4.97
C LEU A 91 14.26 -1.18 5.17
N THR A 92 15.30 -1.39 5.97
CA THR A 92 15.87 -2.72 6.24
C THR A 92 16.61 -2.77 7.57
N HIS A 93 16.56 -3.93 8.22
CA HIS A 93 17.41 -4.29 9.37
C HIS A 93 18.63 -5.13 8.96
N SER A 94 18.73 -5.53 7.67
CA SER A 94 19.86 -6.29 7.15
C SER A 94 21.04 -5.37 6.84
N ASP A 95 22.25 -5.83 7.12
CA ASP A 95 23.50 -5.15 6.76
C ASP A 95 24.00 -5.51 5.34
N GLU A 96 23.25 -6.35 4.60
CA GLU A 96 23.57 -6.69 3.22
C GLU A 96 23.67 -5.45 2.33
N PRO A 97 24.66 -5.38 1.45
CA PRO A 97 24.80 -4.27 0.51
C PRO A 97 23.57 -4.10 -0.37
N LEU A 98 23.20 -2.85 -0.64
CA LEU A 98 22.20 -2.50 -1.63
C LEU A 98 22.93 -2.31 -2.97
N ALA A 99 22.92 -3.34 -3.82
CA ALA A 99 23.74 -3.39 -5.04
C ALA A 99 23.17 -2.57 -6.21
N TRP A 100 21.91 -2.18 -6.16
CA TRP A 100 21.31 -1.36 -7.21
C TRP A 100 21.68 0.13 -7.03
N ASP A 101 22.15 0.77 -8.09
CA ASP A 101 22.56 2.16 -8.06
C ASP A 101 21.51 3.10 -7.45
N ASN A 102 21.96 4.21 -6.88
CA ASN A 102 21.09 5.21 -6.22
C ASN A 102 20.21 4.63 -5.09
N SER A 103 20.70 3.61 -4.38
CA SER A 103 20.01 2.98 -3.26
C SER A 103 20.60 3.40 -1.93
N TYR A 104 19.75 3.83 -1.01
CA TYR A 104 20.13 4.37 0.30
C TYR A 104 19.41 3.61 1.41
N ARG A 105 20.17 3.10 2.35
CA ARG A 105 19.63 2.39 3.50
C ARG A 105 18.95 3.36 4.47
N LEU A 106 17.77 2.98 4.92
CA LEU A 106 17.11 3.52 6.10
C LEU A 106 17.03 2.42 7.15
N SER A 107 17.39 2.74 8.39
CA SER A 107 17.41 1.80 9.53
C SER A 107 16.69 2.39 10.74
N GLY A 108 16.41 1.55 11.74
CA GLY A 108 15.72 1.96 12.95
C GLY A 108 14.19 1.81 12.86
N ASN A 109 13.46 2.62 13.62
CA ASN A 109 12.00 2.61 13.59
C ASN A 109 11.49 3.14 12.25
N THR A 110 10.56 2.43 11.62
CA THR A 110 10.03 2.78 10.30
C THR A 110 9.42 4.19 10.27
N ALA A 111 8.61 4.55 11.25
CA ALA A 111 7.93 5.84 11.27
C ALA A 111 8.93 7.00 11.47
N ASP A 112 9.89 6.84 12.39
CA ASP A 112 10.89 7.86 12.67
C ASP A 112 11.80 8.10 11.46
N ALA A 113 12.33 7.03 10.85
CA ALA A 113 13.20 7.11 9.69
C ALA A 113 12.49 7.77 8.48
N VAL A 114 11.22 7.47 8.27
CA VAL A 114 10.43 8.08 7.19
C VAL A 114 10.05 9.52 7.52
N ALA A 115 9.78 9.85 8.78
CA ALA A 115 9.52 11.23 9.20
C ALA A 115 10.73 12.13 8.95
N GLU A 116 11.94 11.65 9.27
CA GLU A 116 13.20 12.36 8.97
C GLU A 116 13.41 12.50 7.46
N LEU A 117 13.20 11.43 6.69
CA LEU A 117 13.32 11.45 5.24
C LEU A 117 12.32 12.44 4.59
N LYS A 118 11.10 12.55 5.11
CA LYS A 118 10.11 13.54 4.62
C LYS A 118 10.56 14.98 4.87
N GLN A 119 11.35 15.24 5.92
CA GLN A 119 11.87 16.57 6.24
C GLN A 119 13.13 16.90 5.42
N SER A 120 13.84 15.92 4.87
CA SER A 120 14.98 16.15 4.00
C SER A 120 14.53 16.80 2.67
N GLY A 121 15.45 17.45 1.97
CA GLY A 121 15.22 17.95 0.62
C GLY A 121 15.10 16.80 -0.39
N GLY A 122 14.45 17.05 -1.53
CA GLY A 122 14.36 16.09 -2.62
C GLY A 122 12.95 16.00 -3.21
N ARG A 123 12.76 15.03 -4.13
CA ARG A 123 11.47 14.73 -4.74
C ARG A 123 10.50 14.11 -3.72
N ASP A 124 9.22 14.13 -4.03
CA ASP A 124 8.22 13.37 -3.28
C ASP A 124 8.55 11.87 -3.25
N LEU A 125 7.90 11.12 -2.40
CA LEU A 125 8.16 9.71 -2.17
C LEU A 125 6.99 8.85 -2.67
N LEU A 126 7.31 7.73 -3.33
CA LEU A 126 6.34 6.73 -3.75
C LEU A 126 6.64 5.38 -3.10
N ILE A 127 5.65 4.80 -2.42
CA ILE A 127 5.69 3.42 -1.91
C ILE A 127 4.92 2.51 -2.88
N GLN A 128 5.59 1.47 -3.40
CA GLN A 128 4.94 0.38 -4.13
C GLN A 128 4.98 -0.96 -3.36
N GLY A 129 5.54 -0.96 -2.19
CA GLY A 129 5.74 -2.10 -1.29
C GLY A 129 6.97 -1.88 -0.41
N SER A 130 7.17 -2.66 0.60
CA SER A 130 6.45 -3.86 1.03
C SER A 130 5.19 -3.51 1.83
N SER A 131 4.28 -4.49 1.94
CA SER A 131 3.05 -4.36 2.74
C SER A 131 3.33 -3.91 4.18
N THR A 132 4.42 -4.39 4.76
CA THR A 132 4.83 -4.11 6.15
C THR A 132 5.18 -2.64 6.45
N LEU A 133 5.37 -1.81 5.42
CA LEU A 133 5.60 -0.38 5.60
C LEU A 133 4.31 0.39 5.92
N TYR A 134 3.17 -0.06 5.39
CA TYR A 134 1.92 0.67 5.48
C TYR A 134 1.35 0.81 6.88
N PRO A 135 1.22 -0.25 7.72
CA PRO A 135 0.61 -0.13 9.03
C PRO A 135 1.29 0.89 9.94
N PRO A 136 2.63 0.90 10.14
CA PRO A 136 3.29 1.91 10.98
C PRO A 136 3.21 3.32 10.39
N LEU A 137 3.27 3.47 9.05
CA LEU A 137 3.21 4.78 8.41
C LEU A 137 1.79 5.36 8.42
N LEU A 138 0.75 4.53 8.24
CA LEU A 138 -0.65 4.92 8.41
C LEU A 138 -0.92 5.34 9.86
N SER A 139 -0.47 4.56 10.84
CA SER A 139 -0.64 4.86 12.27
C SER A 139 0.04 6.16 12.69
N ALA A 140 1.18 6.48 12.09
CA ALA A 140 1.92 7.72 12.34
C ALA A 140 1.40 8.92 11.52
N GLY A 141 0.41 8.74 10.63
CA GLY A 141 -0.11 9.80 9.77
C GLY A 141 0.91 10.32 8.76
N LEU A 142 1.85 9.48 8.32
CA LEU A 142 2.94 9.87 7.42
C LEU A 142 2.60 9.72 5.94
N ILE A 143 1.58 8.94 5.59
CA ILE A 143 1.09 8.79 4.22
C ILE A 143 0.16 9.97 3.91
N ASP A 144 0.55 10.80 2.94
CA ASP A 144 -0.23 11.95 2.51
C ASP A 144 -1.34 11.56 1.52
N GLN A 145 -1.05 10.59 0.64
CA GLN A 145 -2.02 10.05 -0.32
C GLN A 145 -1.89 8.52 -0.42
N LEU A 146 -3.00 7.85 -0.60
CA LEU A 146 -3.06 6.40 -0.81
C LEU A 146 -3.91 6.10 -2.06
N MET A 147 -3.26 5.68 -3.15
CA MET A 147 -3.92 5.16 -4.34
C MET A 147 -4.10 3.65 -4.19
N LEU A 148 -5.33 3.22 -4.12
CA LEU A 148 -5.71 1.80 -4.12
C LEU A 148 -6.24 1.43 -5.50
N MET A 149 -5.60 0.48 -6.15
CA MET A 149 -6.04 -0.14 -7.39
C MET A 149 -6.65 -1.49 -7.05
N THR A 150 -7.97 -1.52 -6.91
CA THR A 150 -8.70 -2.70 -6.47
C THR A 150 -9.18 -3.50 -7.69
N PHE A 151 -8.62 -4.68 -7.85
CA PHE A 151 -8.91 -5.60 -8.94
C PHE A 151 -10.13 -6.47 -8.60
N PRO A 152 -11.02 -6.75 -9.57
CA PRO A 152 -12.29 -7.47 -9.36
C PRO A 152 -12.09 -8.99 -9.21
N LEU A 153 -11.28 -9.39 -8.22
CA LEU A 153 -11.00 -10.79 -7.89
C LEU A 153 -10.78 -10.97 -6.39
N VAL A 154 -10.87 -12.21 -5.92
CA VAL A 154 -10.67 -12.63 -4.52
C VAL A 154 -9.56 -13.67 -4.50
N LEU A 155 -8.53 -13.48 -3.66
CA LEU A 155 -7.36 -14.36 -3.57
C LEU A 155 -7.37 -15.25 -2.32
N GLY A 156 -8.21 -14.92 -1.34
CA GLY A 156 -8.45 -15.73 -0.14
C GLY A 156 -7.42 -15.51 0.97
N HIS A 157 -6.14 -15.51 0.66
CA HIS A 157 -5.07 -15.26 1.63
C HIS A 157 -3.88 -14.58 0.96
N GLY A 158 -3.09 -13.87 1.73
CA GLY A 158 -1.89 -13.17 1.27
C GLY A 158 -1.58 -11.94 2.11
N LYS A 159 -0.52 -11.23 1.74
CA LYS A 159 -0.11 -9.99 2.42
C LYS A 159 -1.06 -8.86 2.06
N SER A 160 -1.41 -8.05 3.05
CA SER A 160 -2.27 -6.86 2.93
C SER A 160 -1.58 -5.64 3.55
N ILE A 161 -2.00 -4.44 3.14
CA ILE A 161 -1.61 -3.19 3.81
C ILE A 161 -2.44 -2.94 5.08
N PHE A 162 -3.62 -3.56 5.17
CA PHE A 162 -4.51 -3.48 6.33
C PHE A 162 -4.49 -4.83 7.06
N ASP A 163 -3.47 -5.04 7.89
CA ASP A 163 -3.25 -6.29 8.64
C ASP A 163 -3.87 -6.26 10.05
N GLY A 164 -4.58 -5.19 10.39
CA GLY A 164 -5.21 -4.98 11.69
C GLY A 164 -4.31 -4.35 12.75
N SER A 165 -3.04 -4.10 12.45
CA SER A 165 -2.10 -3.46 13.40
C SER A 165 -2.09 -1.93 13.32
N GLN A 166 -2.64 -1.35 12.24
CA GLN A 166 -2.71 0.09 12.06
C GLN A 166 -3.78 0.74 12.95
N LYS A 167 -3.54 2.00 13.34
CA LYS A 167 -4.55 2.81 14.04
C LYS A 167 -5.76 3.04 13.13
N ALA A 168 -6.97 2.95 13.70
CA ALA A 168 -8.20 3.31 12.99
C ALA A 168 -8.19 4.79 12.60
N GLY A 169 -8.68 5.11 11.40
CA GLY A 169 -8.75 6.48 10.88
C GLY A 169 -9.76 6.58 9.75
N THR A 170 -10.16 7.80 9.45
CA THR A 170 -11.02 8.13 8.30
C THR A 170 -10.17 8.54 7.12
N LEU A 171 -10.55 8.08 5.94
CA LEU A 171 -9.97 8.51 4.66
C LEU A 171 -11.03 9.24 3.83
N LYS A 172 -10.62 10.29 3.14
CA LYS A 172 -11.45 11.04 2.19
C LYS A 172 -11.06 10.64 0.78
N LEU A 173 -12.01 10.19 -0.02
CA LEU A 173 -11.84 9.99 -1.45
C LEU A 173 -11.62 11.35 -2.12
N VAL A 174 -10.52 11.52 -2.84
CA VAL A 174 -10.17 12.75 -3.56
C VAL A 174 -10.19 12.60 -5.07
N ASP A 175 -9.97 11.39 -5.57
CA ASP A 175 -10.04 11.06 -6.99
C ASP A 175 -10.39 9.58 -7.18
N HIS A 176 -11.03 9.24 -8.32
CA HIS A 176 -11.33 7.86 -8.67
C HIS A 176 -11.46 7.65 -10.18
N PHE A 177 -11.19 6.43 -10.59
CA PHE A 177 -11.33 5.97 -11.96
C PHE A 177 -11.71 4.49 -11.97
N VAL A 178 -12.47 4.06 -12.98
CA VAL A 178 -12.80 2.64 -13.18
C VAL A 178 -12.40 2.25 -14.61
N SER A 179 -11.50 1.27 -14.72
CA SER A 179 -11.03 0.78 -16.00
C SER A 179 -12.10 -0.10 -16.70
N ASN A 180 -11.93 -0.33 -18.01
CA ASN A 180 -12.82 -1.25 -18.77
C ASN A 180 -12.76 -2.69 -18.25
N ALA A 181 -11.66 -3.10 -17.62
CA ALA A 181 -11.54 -4.41 -16.96
C ALA A 181 -12.18 -4.45 -15.57
N GLY A 182 -12.80 -3.35 -15.10
CA GLY A 182 -13.45 -3.26 -13.79
C GLY A 182 -12.49 -3.00 -12.63
N VAL A 183 -11.23 -2.60 -12.90
CA VAL A 183 -10.30 -2.19 -11.84
C VAL A 183 -10.72 -0.82 -11.33
N VAL A 184 -10.96 -0.71 -10.02
CA VAL A 184 -11.29 0.56 -9.35
C VAL A 184 -10.00 1.17 -8.82
N MET A 185 -9.61 2.32 -9.36
CA MET A 185 -8.50 3.12 -8.86
C MET A 185 -9.08 4.25 -8.03
N ALA A 186 -8.75 4.31 -6.76
CA ALA A 186 -9.27 5.31 -5.84
C ALA A 186 -8.12 5.94 -5.04
N THR A 187 -8.03 7.26 -5.08
CA THR A 187 -7.03 8.03 -4.34
C THR A 187 -7.67 8.64 -3.10
N TYR A 188 -7.06 8.37 -1.96
CA TYR A 188 -7.52 8.82 -0.66
C TYR A 188 -6.50 9.71 0.02
N GLU A 189 -6.99 10.61 0.89
CA GLU A 189 -6.19 11.39 1.83
C GLU A 189 -6.66 11.13 3.27
N PRO A 190 -5.79 11.22 4.28
CA PRO A 190 -6.19 11.14 5.69
C PRO A 190 -7.23 12.23 6.03
N ALA A 191 -8.29 11.85 6.77
CA ALA A 191 -9.38 12.75 7.13
C ALA A 191 -9.70 12.73 8.64
N GLY A 192 -8.72 12.34 9.46
CA GLY A 192 -8.82 12.35 10.92
C GLY A 192 -9.39 11.07 11.52
N ASP A 193 -9.94 11.17 12.72
CA ASP A 193 -10.42 10.02 13.50
C ASP A 193 -11.75 9.46 12.94
N VAL A 194 -12.01 8.20 13.23
CA VAL A 194 -13.29 7.55 12.91
C VAL A 194 -14.40 8.19 13.73
N ARG A 195 -15.46 8.65 13.06
CA ARG A 195 -16.69 9.12 13.69
C ARG A 195 -17.70 7.98 13.70
N THR A 196 -18.30 7.74 14.85
CA THR A 196 -19.37 6.76 14.99
C THR A 196 -20.73 7.45 15.18
N GLY A 197 -21.80 6.76 14.83
CA GLY A 197 -23.17 7.23 14.98
C GLY A 197 -24.12 6.07 15.19
N THR A 198 -25.40 6.36 15.32
CA THR A 198 -26.46 5.36 15.42
C THR A 198 -27.61 5.70 14.49
N PHE A 199 -28.25 4.68 13.94
CA PHE A 199 -29.55 4.79 13.24
C PHE A 199 -30.74 4.63 14.21
N GLU A 200 -30.50 4.44 15.50
CA GLU A 200 -31.55 4.32 16.50
C GLU A 200 -32.30 5.64 16.62
N SER A 201 -33.59 5.64 16.32
CA SER A 201 -34.49 6.80 16.42
C SER A 201 -35.33 6.76 17.71
N LYS A 202 -35.27 5.66 18.48
CA LYS A 202 -36.02 5.45 19.73
C LYS A 202 -35.11 4.80 20.79
N PRO A 203 -35.44 4.94 22.08
CA PRO A 203 -34.75 4.19 23.13
C PRO A 203 -34.79 2.68 22.87
N PRO A 204 -33.74 1.91 23.20
CA PRO A 204 -33.71 0.47 23.02
C PRO A 204 -34.81 -0.21 23.87
N SER A 205 -35.40 -1.28 23.30
CA SER A 205 -36.35 -2.14 24.05
C SER A 205 -35.61 -2.96 25.11
N GLU A 206 -36.39 -3.52 26.10
CA GLU A 206 -35.82 -4.41 27.10
C GLU A 206 -35.05 -5.60 26.46
N THR A 207 -35.63 -6.22 25.43
CA THR A 207 -34.99 -7.30 24.68
C THR A 207 -33.67 -6.88 24.07
N GLU A 208 -33.57 -5.65 23.55
CA GLU A 208 -32.31 -5.12 22.98
C GLU A 208 -31.25 -4.86 24.08
N LEU A 209 -31.69 -4.37 25.26
CA LEU A 209 -30.80 -4.21 26.41
C LEU A 209 -30.24 -5.55 26.87
N GLU A 210 -31.07 -6.57 26.99
CA GLU A 210 -30.67 -7.95 27.32
C GLU A 210 -29.70 -8.52 26.28
N ARG A 211 -29.95 -8.30 24.98
CA ARG A 211 -29.05 -8.72 23.92
C ARG A 211 -27.69 -8.07 24.07
N ARG A 212 -27.63 -6.76 24.35
CA ARG A 212 -26.38 -6.03 24.55
C ARG A 212 -25.61 -6.53 25.78
N GLU A 213 -26.30 -6.90 26.84
CA GLU A 213 -25.67 -7.48 28.03
C GLU A 213 -25.04 -8.84 27.71
N ARG A 214 -25.80 -9.73 27.02
CA ARG A 214 -25.26 -11.03 26.58
C ARG A 214 -24.03 -10.89 25.70
N MET A 215 -24.03 -9.93 24.76
CA MET A 215 -22.85 -9.66 23.93
C MET A 215 -21.64 -9.25 24.77
N ARG A 216 -21.81 -8.32 25.72
CA ARG A 216 -20.70 -7.88 26.58
C ARG A 216 -20.18 -9.01 27.47
N ALA A 217 -21.05 -9.91 27.89
CA ALA A 217 -20.70 -11.09 28.69
C ALA A 217 -20.10 -12.24 27.85
N GLY A 218 -20.06 -12.11 26.53
CA GLY A 218 -19.60 -13.19 25.65
C GLY A 218 -20.53 -14.42 25.63
N SER A 219 -21.77 -14.27 26.02
CA SER A 219 -22.77 -15.35 26.15
C SER A 219 -23.85 -15.26 25.07
N TRP A 220 -23.43 -15.35 23.80
CA TRP A 220 -24.34 -15.43 22.64
C TRP A 220 -25.02 -16.79 22.57
#